data_ab9005fc620981d10f990a144a0407da
#
_entry.id   ab9005fc620981d10f990a144a0407da
#
_cell.length_a   1.000
_cell.length_b   1.000
_cell.length_c   1.000
_cell.angle_alpha   90.00
_cell.angle_beta   90.00
_cell.angle_gamma   90.00
#
_symmetry.space_group_name_H-M   'P 1'
#
loop_
_entity.id
_entity.type
_entity.pdbx_description
1 polymer ?
#
loop_
_entity_poly.entity_id
_entity_poly.type
_entity_poly.pdbx_seq_one_letter_code
_entity_poly.pdbx_strand_id
1 'polypeptide(L)'
;MSALPPITRAGSIYDLGYRRYEGPRLGRAHAIRSLVVHSFRTTFGLGRSGRAKAAPIIFGAIALLPAVIIVGGLTVAARFGFERQLDDTDLIGYDNYFSAITAIVVLFCAAQAPELFGRDQRHGVLALYFARALRRSDYALGRLIGFILAVLLLLLLPMALLFIGRVLLPANIGAAFFANLPNVPPVLAHALVVAALYGGLSMAVSAYTPRRAYATAGIIALLILPAVVTGIVIAIGSGPVGTALVLLSPNTILDGTNALFFDHSLGEEYFFIDLPRWAFLISAIVEVGVAVTLILRRFARITI
;
A
#
# COMPACT_ATOMS: atom_id res chain seq x y z
N MET A 1 2.23 61.17 -47.16
CA MET A 1 1.69 59.96 -46.48
C MET A 1 2.57 58.80 -46.85
N SER A 2 3.55 58.47 -45.99
CA SER A 2 4.48 57.39 -46.20
C SER A 2 3.89 56.14 -45.51
N ALA A 3 3.58 55.10 -46.31
CA ALA A 3 3.09 53.84 -45.84
C ALA A 3 4.26 53.04 -45.22
N LEU A 4 4.13 52.71 -43.94
CA LEU A 4 5.05 51.79 -43.26
C LEU A 4 4.96 50.38 -43.91
N PRO A 5 6.08 49.69 -44.15
CA PRO A 5 6.04 48.33 -44.69
C PRO A 5 5.46 47.37 -43.68
N PRO A 6 4.73 46.32 -44.12
CA PRO A 6 4.16 45.33 -43.22
C PRO A 6 5.27 44.55 -42.53
N ILE A 7 5.23 44.53 -41.18
CA ILE A 7 6.12 43.70 -40.38
C ILE A 7 5.67 42.23 -40.55
N THR A 8 6.21 41.53 -41.51
CA THR A 8 6.14 40.09 -41.60
C THR A 8 7.01 39.51 -40.49
N ARG A 9 6.38 39.15 -39.33
CA ARG A 9 7.01 38.24 -38.39
C ARG A 9 7.07 36.88 -39.02
N ALA A 10 8.09 36.66 -39.82
CA ALA A 10 8.48 35.30 -40.19
C ALA A 10 8.98 34.59 -38.94
N GLY A 11 8.17 33.70 -38.40
CA GLY A 11 8.61 32.80 -37.34
C GLY A 11 9.75 31.95 -37.91
N SER A 12 10.98 32.13 -37.44
CA SER A 12 12.08 31.25 -37.86
C SER A 12 11.88 29.90 -37.16
N ILE A 13 11.60 28.87 -37.97
CA ILE A 13 11.58 27.48 -37.50
C ILE A 13 13.07 27.09 -37.40
N TYR A 14 13.58 27.10 -36.17
CA TYR A 14 14.91 26.53 -35.92
C TYR A 14 14.82 25.03 -36.00
N ASP A 15 15.64 24.41 -36.85
CA ASP A 15 15.88 22.98 -36.83
C ASP A 15 16.56 22.63 -35.48
N LEU A 16 15.80 22.10 -34.53
CA LEU A 16 16.27 21.70 -33.22
C LEU A 16 17.20 20.47 -33.27
N GLY A 17 17.63 20.04 -34.46
CA GLY A 17 18.61 18.95 -34.65
C GLY A 17 18.11 17.64 -34.07
N TYR A 18 16.85 17.25 -34.33
CA TYR A 18 16.33 15.94 -33.94
C TYR A 18 17.22 14.84 -34.54
N ARG A 19 18.05 14.24 -33.70
CA ARG A 19 18.84 13.08 -34.11
C ARG A 19 17.98 11.82 -33.97
N ARG A 20 18.02 10.96 -34.99
CA ARG A 20 17.37 9.65 -34.93
C ARG A 20 18.01 8.85 -33.78
N TYR A 21 17.18 8.26 -32.93
CA TYR A 21 17.68 7.41 -31.86
C TYR A 21 18.22 6.10 -32.44
N GLU A 22 19.54 5.87 -32.28
CA GLU A 22 20.26 4.70 -32.79
C GLU A 22 20.49 3.63 -31.70
N GLY A 23 20.05 3.88 -30.46
CA GLY A 23 20.22 2.96 -29.35
C GLY A 23 19.27 1.74 -29.38
N PRO A 24 19.52 0.72 -28.55
CA PRO A 24 18.68 -0.49 -28.48
C PRO A 24 17.28 -0.14 -28.01
N ARG A 25 16.26 -0.61 -28.74
CA ARG A 25 14.86 -0.48 -28.33
C ARG A 25 14.53 -1.55 -27.29
N LEU A 26 14.32 -1.15 -26.03
CA LEU A 26 14.19 -2.04 -24.88
C LEU A 26 12.83 -2.76 -24.79
N GLY A 27 11.88 -2.45 -25.69
CA GLY A 27 10.61 -3.15 -25.81
C GLY A 27 9.60 -2.93 -24.67
N ARG A 28 8.47 -3.65 -24.74
CA ARG A 28 7.30 -3.50 -23.83
C ARG A 28 7.62 -3.87 -22.38
N ALA A 29 8.38 -4.95 -22.14
CA ALA A 29 8.70 -5.40 -20.78
C ALA A 29 9.51 -4.34 -20.00
N HIS A 30 10.45 -3.69 -20.67
CA HIS A 30 11.21 -2.58 -20.06
C HIS A 30 10.30 -1.39 -19.74
N ALA A 31 9.37 -1.04 -20.62
CA ALA A 31 8.43 0.05 -20.39
C ALA A 31 7.54 -0.22 -19.16
N ILE A 32 7.04 -1.46 -18.99
CA ILE A 32 6.25 -1.87 -17.81
C ILE A 32 7.11 -1.76 -16.54
N ARG A 33 8.34 -2.33 -16.55
CA ARG A 33 9.25 -2.26 -15.39
C ARG A 33 9.57 -0.81 -15.02
N SER A 34 9.86 0.03 -16.00
CA SER A 34 10.12 1.46 -15.79
C SER A 34 8.90 2.17 -15.17
N LEU A 35 7.69 1.80 -15.61
CA LEU A 35 6.44 2.34 -15.05
C LEU A 35 6.24 1.92 -13.59
N VAL A 36 6.49 0.65 -13.25
CA VAL A 36 6.41 0.13 -11.88
C VAL A 36 7.38 0.88 -10.98
N VAL A 37 8.66 0.97 -11.38
CA VAL A 37 9.69 1.70 -10.61
C VAL A 37 9.34 3.18 -10.49
N HIS A 38 8.87 3.80 -11.57
CA HIS A 38 8.42 5.19 -11.53
C HIS A 38 7.24 5.39 -10.56
N SER A 39 6.27 4.48 -10.57
CA SER A 39 5.10 4.54 -9.68
C SER A 39 5.51 4.39 -8.21
N PHE A 40 6.37 3.42 -7.91
CA PHE A 40 6.97 3.24 -6.59
C PHE A 40 7.68 4.52 -6.10
N ARG A 41 8.58 5.08 -6.93
CA ARG A 41 9.30 6.32 -6.60
C ARG A 41 8.37 7.51 -6.43
N THR A 42 7.34 7.62 -7.24
CA THR A 42 6.35 8.70 -7.19
C THR A 42 5.53 8.64 -5.89
N THR A 43 5.19 7.45 -5.39
CA THR A 43 4.49 7.25 -4.11
C THR A 43 5.27 7.85 -2.95
N PHE A 44 6.61 7.72 -2.96
CA PHE A 44 7.48 8.37 -1.96
C PHE A 44 7.88 9.80 -2.30
N GLY A 45 7.31 10.39 -3.35
CA GLY A 45 7.64 11.75 -3.79
C GLY A 45 9.06 11.91 -4.33
N LEU A 46 9.76 10.80 -4.66
CA LEU A 46 11.12 10.84 -5.18
C LEU A 46 11.14 11.46 -6.58
N GLY A 47 12.06 12.39 -6.80
CA GLY A 47 12.13 13.17 -8.04
C GLY A 47 11.16 14.36 -8.11
N ARG A 48 10.45 14.68 -7.00
CA ARG A 48 9.53 15.83 -6.87
C ARG A 48 10.04 16.83 -5.83
N SER A 49 9.32 17.95 -5.67
CA SER A 49 9.64 18.97 -4.67
C SER A 49 9.66 18.41 -3.24
N GLY A 50 10.34 19.08 -2.31
CA GLY A 50 10.43 18.66 -0.89
C GLY A 50 9.07 18.46 -0.23
N ARG A 51 8.08 19.30 -0.55
CA ARG A 51 6.72 19.18 -0.02
C ARG A 51 6.04 17.86 -0.40
N ALA A 52 6.33 17.30 -1.57
CA ALA A 52 5.76 16.03 -2.01
C ALA A 52 6.33 14.81 -1.26
N LYS A 53 7.51 14.96 -0.66
CA LYS A 53 8.17 13.93 0.14
C LYS A 53 7.71 13.93 1.61
N ALA A 54 7.18 15.05 2.09
CA ALA A 54 6.85 15.22 3.51
C ALA A 54 5.84 14.16 4.00
N ALA A 55 4.71 13.99 3.31
CA ALA A 55 3.69 13.03 3.74
C ALA A 55 4.20 11.57 3.80
N PRO A 56 4.82 11.00 2.74
CA PRO A 56 5.33 9.63 2.83
C PRO A 56 6.42 9.44 3.90
N ILE A 57 7.29 10.44 4.10
CA ILE A 57 8.34 10.39 5.14
C ILE A 57 7.71 10.42 6.54
N ILE A 58 6.72 11.29 6.77
CA ILE A 58 6.00 11.37 8.04
C ILE A 58 5.30 10.04 8.36
N PHE A 59 4.54 9.47 7.40
CA PHE A 59 3.89 8.18 7.60
C PHE A 59 4.89 7.05 7.85
N GLY A 60 6.01 7.03 7.13
CA GLY A 60 7.09 6.08 7.36
C GLY A 60 7.72 6.21 8.74
N ALA A 61 7.99 7.44 9.19
CA ALA A 61 8.52 7.71 10.52
C ALA A 61 7.54 7.30 11.62
N ILE A 62 6.24 7.63 11.48
CA ILE A 62 5.22 7.23 12.45
C ILE A 62 5.06 5.70 12.46
N ALA A 63 5.10 5.04 11.30
CA ALA A 63 5.05 3.58 11.23
C ALA A 63 6.25 2.90 11.89
N LEU A 64 7.44 3.51 11.85
CA LEU A 64 8.65 3.00 12.51
C LEU A 64 8.65 3.22 14.02
N LEU A 65 7.92 4.22 14.50
CA LEU A 65 8.00 4.67 15.89
C LEU A 65 7.68 3.55 16.90
N PRO A 66 6.60 2.75 16.75
CA PRO A 66 6.33 1.64 17.66
C PRO A 66 7.48 0.61 17.65
N ALA A 67 8.06 0.29 16.49
CA ALA A 67 9.18 -0.64 16.41
C ALA A 67 10.42 -0.13 17.16
N VAL A 68 10.72 1.15 17.05
CA VAL A 68 11.82 1.79 17.79
C VAL A 68 11.56 1.74 19.29
N ILE A 69 10.31 2.01 19.72
CA ILE A 69 9.93 1.95 21.14
C ILE A 69 10.07 0.52 21.66
N ILE A 70 9.59 -0.48 20.91
CA ILE A 70 9.68 -1.89 21.31
C ILE A 70 11.14 -2.32 21.42
N VAL A 71 11.95 -2.10 20.38
CA VAL A 71 13.38 -2.47 20.39
C VAL A 71 14.14 -1.72 21.48
N GLY A 72 13.84 -0.44 21.68
CA GLY A 72 14.41 0.36 22.76
C GLY A 72 14.04 -0.18 24.15
N GLY A 73 12.77 -0.51 24.36
CA GLY A 73 12.25 -1.11 25.59
C GLY A 73 12.91 -2.46 25.89
N LEU A 74 13.01 -3.34 24.89
CA LEU A 74 13.72 -4.62 25.02
C LEU A 74 15.21 -4.41 25.38
N THR A 75 15.86 -3.41 24.79
CA THR A 75 17.28 -3.08 25.10
C THR A 75 17.44 -2.64 26.54
N VAL A 76 16.51 -1.82 27.04
CA VAL A 76 16.53 -1.37 28.46
C VAL A 76 16.24 -2.56 29.38
N ALA A 77 15.24 -3.36 29.09
CA ALA A 77 14.88 -4.54 29.90
C ALA A 77 16.04 -5.55 29.98
N ALA A 78 16.74 -5.77 28.87
CA ALA A 78 17.94 -6.62 28.83
C ALA A 78 19.02 -6.15 29.81
N ARG A 79 19.23 -4.82 29.89
CA ARG A 79 20.21 -4.24 30.84
C ARG A 79 19.83 -4.41 32.31
N PHE A 80 18.53 -4.49 32.62
CA PHE A 80 18.03 -4.63 33.99
C PHE A 80 17.63 -6.06 34.36
N GLY A 81 17.80 -7.04 33.46
CA GLY A 81 17.47 -8.45 33.71
C GLY A 81 15.97 -8.78 33.65
N PHE A 82 15.14 -7.89 33.06
CA PHE A 82 13.69 -8.05 32.92
C PHE A 82 13.27 -8.68 31.58
N GLU A 83 14.18 -9.30 30.83
CA GLU A 83 13.96 -9.85 29.48
C GLU A 83 12.76 -10.80 29.44
N ARG A 84 12.67 -11.75 30.41
CA ARG A 84 11.62 -12.76 30.47
C ARG A 84 10.21 -12.18 30.67
N GLN A 85 10.07 -11.08 31.41
CA GLN A 85 8.79 -10.44 31.68
C GLN A 85 8.22 -9.71 30.45
N LEU A 86 9.07 -9.28 29.54
CA LEU A 86 8.66 -8.62 28.29
C LEU A 86 8.39 -9.61 27.17
N ASP A 87 9.10 -10.75 27.13
CA ASP A 87 8.84 -11.83 26.15
C ASP A 87 7.46 -12.49 26.40
N ASP A 88 6.98 -12.52 27.65
CA ASP A 88 5.67 -13.02 28.03
C ASP A 88 4.51 -12.04 27.74
N THR A 89 4.81 -10.81 27.29
CA THR A 89 3.76 -9.85 26.93
C THR A 89 3.44 -9.94 25.44
N ASP A 90 2.20 -10.30 25.09
CA ASP A 90 1.66 -10.35 23.72
C ASP A 90 1.80 -9.02 22.96
N LEU A 91 2.06 -7.93 23.66
CA LEU A 91 2.20 -6.58 23.06
C LEU A 91 3.35 -6.43 22.09
N ILE A 92 4.33 -7.35 22.11
CA ILE A 92 5.58 -7.27 21.35
C ILE A 92 5.55 -8.15 20.09
N GLY A 93 4.44 -8.89 19.87
CA GLY A 93 4.27 -9.79 18.72
C GLY A 93 4.31 -9.07 17.36
N TYR A 94 4.74 -9.77 16.32
CA TYR A 94 4.66 -9.27 14.95
C TYR A 94 3.20 -9.09 14.50
N ASP A 95 2.30 -9.95 14.97
CA ASP A 95 0.86 -9.93 14.76
C ASP A 95 0.23 -8.65 15.30
N ASN A 96 0.50 -8.31 16.55
CA ASN A 96 0.01 -7.09 17.21
C ASN A 96 0.57 -5.81 16.56
N TYR A 97 1.78 -5.88 16.03
CA TYR A 97 2.38 -4.75 15.34
C TYR A 97 1.58 -4.35 14.08
N PHE A 98 1.10 -5.33 13.29
CA PHE A 98 0.28 -5.03 12.13
C PHE A 98 -1.00 -4.27 12.52
N SER A 99 -1.67 -4.71 13.57
CA SER A 99 -2.87 -4.03 14.10
C SER A 99 -2.55 -2.60 14.55
N ALA A 100 -1.43 -2.39 15.24
CA ALA A 100 -1.01 -1.07 15.73
C ALA A 100 -0.74 -0.05 14.61
N ILE A 101 -0.26 -0.48 13.44
CA ILE A 101 0.06 0.42 12.33
C ILE A 101 -1.05 0.52 11.27
N THR A 102 -2.14 -0.24 11.41
CA THR A 102 -3.24 -0.28 10.43
C THR A 102 -3.76 1.12 10.06
N ALA A 103 -4.03 1.96 11.05
CA ALA A 103 -4.50 3.33 10.82
C ALA A 103 -3.50 4.16 9.98
N ILE A 104 -2.20 3.98 10.20
CA ILE A 104 -1.14 4.68 9.46
C ILE A 104 -1.13 4.21 8.00
N VAL A 105 -1.31 2.90 7.77
CA VAL A 105 -1.38 2.32 6.42
C VAL A 105 -2.60 2.85 5.67
N VAL A 106 -3.77 2.94 6.32
CA VAL A 106 -5.00 3.53 5.75
C VAL A 106 -4.75 4.98 5.34
N LEU A 107 -4.18 5.80 6.23
CA LEU A 107 -3.87 7.20 5.95
C LEU A 107 -2.82 7.36 4.84
N PHE A 108 -1.81 6.51 4.82
CA PHE A 108 -0.83 6.46 3.74
C PHE A 108 -1.48 6.15 2.40
N CYS A 109 -2.33 5.12 2.34
CA CYS A 109 -3.08 4.77 1.14
C CYS A 109 -3.99 5.91 0.68
N ALA A 110 -4.74 6.53 1.60
CA ALA A 110 -5.64 7.66 1.30
C ALA A 110 -4.89 8.90 0.79
N ALA A 111 -3.67 9.14 1.28
CA ALA A 111 -2.86 10.28 0.85
C ALA A 111 -2.15 10.04 -0.49
N GLN A 112 -1.66 8.80 -0.75
CA GLN A 112 -0.75 8.52 -1.86
C GLN A 112 -1.44 7.91 -3.09
N ALA A 113 -2.50 7.09 -2.94
CA ALA A 113 -3.17 6.49 -4.09
C ALA A 113 -3.75 7.53 -5.08
N PRO A 114 -4.36 8.67 -4.64
CA PRO A 114 -4.83 9.70 -5.55
C PRO A 114 -3.73 10.43 -6.32
N GLU A 115 -2.48 10.38 -5.85
CA GLU A 115 -1.32 10.98 -6.53
C GLU A 115 -0.86 10.17 -7.74
N LEU A 116 -1.27 8.91 -7.87
CA LEU A 116 -0.95 8.07 -9.01
C LEU A 116 -2.02 8.19 -10.11
N PHE A 117 -3.17 7.56 -9.96
CA PHE A 117 -4.22 7.58 -11.00
C PHE A 117 -4.94 8.93 -11.11
N GLY A 118 -5.31 9.53 -9.99
CA GLY A 118 -6.06 10.78 -9.99
C GLY A 118 -5.27 11.94 -10.59
N ARG A 119 -3.97 11.98 -10.37
CA ARG A 119 -3.09 13.00 -10.93
C ARG A 119 -2.96 12.87 -12.45
N ASP A 120 -2.68 11.67 -12.95
CA ASP A 120 -2.50 11.44 -14.39
C ASP A 120 -3.78 11.74 -15.18
N GLN A 121 -4.95 11.42 -14.60
CA GLN A 121 -6.25 11.75 -15.19
C GLN A 121 -6.50 13.26 -15.20
N ARG A 122 -6.21 13.98 -14.10
CA ARG A 122 -6.40 15.43 -14.03
C ARG A 122 -5.55 16.21 -15.01
N HIS A 123 -4.34 15.75 -15.28
CA HIS A 123 -3.40 16.44 -16.16
C HIS A 123 -3.49 15.97 -17.61
N GLY A 124 -4.38 15.02 -17.93
CA GLY A 124 -4.58 14.54 -19.29
C GLY A 124 -3.37 13.81 -19.89
N VAL A 125 -2.44 13.33 -19.05
CA VAL A 125 -1.17 12.72 -19.54
C VAL A 125 -1.34 11.29 -20.03
N LEU A 126 -2.52 10.69 -19.94
CA LEU A 126 -2.79 9.32 -20.36
C LEU A 126 -2.49 9.09 -21.85
N ALA A 127 -2.80 10.08 -22.71
CA ALA A 127 -2.49 10.03 -24.14
C ALA A 127 -1.00 9.81 -24.39
N LEU A 128 -0.11 10.42 -23.59
CA LEU A 128 1.35 10.26 -23.72
C LEU A 128 1.82 8.85 -23.37
N TYR A 129 1.18 8.18 -22.39
CA TYR A 129 1.49 6.79 -22.06
C TYR A 129 1.05 5.84 -23.17
N PHE A 130 -0.12 6.08 -23.78
CA PHE A 130 -0.69 5.18 -24.79
C PHE A 130 -0.16 5.45 -26.20
N ALA A 131 0.52 6.58 -26.43
CA ALA A 131 1.31 6.80 -27.65
C ALA A 131 2.57 5.93 -27.72
N ARG A 132 2.95 5.27 -26.63
CA ARG A 132 4.09 4.35 -26.54
C ARG A 132 3.63 2.89 -26.65
N ALA A 133 4.58 1.95 -26.59
CA ALA A 133 4.32 0.50 -26.66
C ALA A 133 3.65 -0.08 -25.38
N LEU A 134 2.83 0.71 -24.69
CA LEU A 134 2.09 0.31 -23.49
C LEU A 134 0.60 0.12 -23.82
N ARG A 135 0.06 -1.03 -23.45
CA ARG A 135 -1.40 -1.25 -23.44
C ARG A 135 -2.02 -0.56 -22.24
N ARG A 136 -3.33 -0.29 -22.30
CA ARG A 136 -4.09 0.30 -21.18
C ARG A 136 -4.01 -0.55 -19.91
N SER A 137 -4.04 -1.89 -20.07
CA SER A 137 -3.84 -2.84 -18.97
C SER A 137 -2.44 -2.76 -18.35
N ASP A 138 -1.39 -2.58 -19.18
CA ASP A 138 -0.02 -2.46 -18.68
C ASP A 138 0.16 -1.23 -17.81
N TYR A 139 -0.45 -0.11 -18.24
CA TYR A 139 -0.46 1.12 -17.45
C TYR A 139 -1.17 0.90 -16.10
N ALA A 140 -2.38 0.33 -16.12
CA ALA A 140 -3.18 0.10 -14.93
C ALA A 140 -2.45 -0.83 -13.93
N LEU A 141 -1.96 -1.97 -14.41
CA LEU A 141 -1.23 -2.94 -13.57
C LEU A 141 0.14 -2.40 -13.11
N GLY A 142 0.87 -1.71 -13.97
CA GLY A 142 2.16 -1.14 -13.59
C GLY A 142 2.04 -0.09 -12.48
N ARG A 143 1.00 0.76 -12.53
CA ARG A 143 0.68 1.71 -11.46
C ARG A 143 0.27 1.02 -10.17
N LEU A 144 -0.61 0.02 -10.27
CA LEU A 144 -1.09 -0.77 -9.13
C LEU A 144 0.06 -1.52 -8.43
N ILE A 145 0.85 -2.27 -9.19
CA ILE A 145 2.00 -3.01 -8.65
C ILE A 145 3.00 -2.07 -7.98
N GLY A 146 3.32 -0.93 -8.62
CA GLY A 146 4.22 0.06 -8.03
C GLY A 146 3.70 0.61 -6.71
N PHE A 147 2.38 0.79 -6.57
CA PHE A 147 1.75 1.23 -5.32
C PHE A 147 1.76 0.13 -4.25
N ILE A 148 1.38 -1.10 -4.60
CA ILE A 148 1.42 -2.25 -3.68
C ILE A 148 2.85 -2.45 -3.13
N LEU A 149 3.88 -2.36 -3.97
CA LEU A 149 5.28 -2.44 -3.52
C LEU A 149 5.65 -1.30 -2.55
N ALA A 150 5.08 -0.12 -2.72
CA ALA A 150 5.33 1.00 -1.81
C ALA A 150 4.65 0.77 -0.45
N VAL A 151 3.41 0.26 -0.42
CA VAL A 151 2.73 -0.13 0.82
C VAL A 151 3.46 -1.28 1.50
N LEU A 152 3.90 -2.26 0.72
CA LEU A 152 4.68 -3.40 1.23
C LEU A 152 5.99 -2.94 1.88
N LEU A 153 6.71 -1.99 1.28
CA LEU A 153 7.90 -1.41 1.90
C LEU A 153 7.57 -0.69 3.22
N LEU A 154 6.46 0.06 3.27
CA LEU A 154 6.01 0.73 4.49
C LEU A 154 5.77 -0.26 5.63
N LEU A 155 5.23 -1.45 5.33
CA LEU A 155 4.96 -2.52 6.29
C LEU A 155 6.23 -3.28 6.68
N LEU A 156 7.05 -3.66 5.71
CA LEU A 156 8.21 -4.51 5.95
C LEU A 156 9.38 -3.78 6.61
N LEU A 157 9.50 -2.47 6.43
CA LEU A 157 10.60 -1.70 7.02
C LEU A 157 10.59 -1.77 8.57
N PRO A 158 9.48 -1.49 9.27
CA PRO A 158 9.42 -1.64 10.72
C PRO A 158 9.52 -3.10 11.17
N MET A 159 8.97 -4.06 10.40
CA MET A 159 9.10 -5.49 10.71
C MET A 159 10.56 -5.96 10.65
N ALA A 160 11.32 -5.48 9.66
CA ALA A 160 12.75 -5.73 9.58
C ALA A 160 13.50 -5.14 10.78
N LEU A 161 13.12 -3.94 11.23
CA LEU A 161 13.71 -3.33 12.43
C LEU A 161 13.44 -4.17 13.68
N LEU A 162 12.20 -4.66 13.85
CA LEU A 162 11.83 -5.56 14.96
C LEU A 162 12.63 -6.86 14.90
N PHE A 163 12.73 -7.47 13.72
CA PHE A 163 13.49 -8.71 13.52
C PHE A 163 14.97 -8.50 13.89
N ILE A 164 15.58 -7.43 13.36
CA ILE A 164 16.99 -7.09 13.67
C ILE A 164 17.17 -6.84 15.16
N GLY A 165 16.26 -6.09 15.80
CA GLY A 165 16.30 -5.83 17.23
C GLY A 165 16.28 -7.12 18.05
N ARG A 166 15.34 -8.02 17.76
CA ARG A 166 15.21 -9.32 18.45
C ARG A 166 16.40 -10.26 18.24
N VAL A 167 17.04 -10.19 17.08
CA VAL A 167 18.22 -11.01 16.78
C VAL A 167 19.50 -10.48 17.46
N LEU A 168 19.66 -9.17 17.52
CA LEU A 168 20.91 -8.55 18.01
C LEU A 168 20.95 -8.34 19.54
N LEU A 169 19.81 -8.34 20.23
CA LEU A 169 19.72 -8.09 21.67
C LEU A 169 20.26 -9.26 22.53
N PRO A 170 19.93 -10.55 22.25
CA PRO A 170 20.42 -11.65 23.05
C PRO A 170 21.91 -11.91 22.88
N ALA A 171 22.55 -12.44 23.93
CA ALA A 171 23.98 -12.76 23.91
C ALA A 171 24.37 -13.78 22.83
N ASN A 172 23.45 -14.68 22.47
CA ASN A 172 23.66 -15.67 21.40
C ASN A 172 22.86 -15.27 20.14
N ILE A 173 23.48 -14.47 19.29
CA ILE A 173 22.87 -13.96 18.02
C ILE A 173 22.45 -15.11 17.09
N GLY A 174 23.24 -16.20 17.01
CA GLY A 174 22.93 -17.33 16.14
C GLY A 174 21.66 -18.06 16.58
N ALA A 175 21.54 -18.36 17.88
CA ALA A 175 20.32 -18.98 18.43
C ALA A 175 19.12 -18.06 18.26
N ALA A 176 19.24 -16.77 18.51
CA ALA A 176 18.19 -15.78 18.36
C ALA A 176 17.72 -15.67 16.89
N PHE A 177 18.64 -15.69 15.93
CA PHE A 177 18.31 -15.70 14.51
C PHE A 177 17.44 -16.90 14.12
N PHE A 178 17.87 -18.11 14.46
CA PHE A 178 17.11 -19.33 14.14
C PHE A 178 15.78 -19.40 14.88
N ALA A 179 15.68 -18.87 16.09
CA ALA A 179 14.42 -18.80 16.84
C ALA A 179 13.41 -17.84 16.23
N ASN A 180 13.86 -16.70 15.63
CA ASN A 180 12.99 -15.74 14.98
C ASN A 180 12.69 -16.03 13.50
N LEU A 181 13.47 -16.88 12.84
CA LEU A 181 13.33 -17.22 11.43
C LEU A 181 11.93 -17.76 11.04
N PRO A 182 11.25 -18.60 11.86
CA PRO A 182 9.89 -19.10 11.57
C PRO A 182 8.84 -17.97 11.47
N ASN A 183 9.07 -16.80 12.05
CA ASN A 183 8.14 -15.67 11.96
C ASN A 183 8.24 -14.93 10.61
N VAL A 184 9.30 -15.12 9.84
CA VAL A 184 9.50 -14.39 8.57
C VAL A 184 8.45 -14.74 7.51
N PRO A 185 8.12 -16.02 7.23
CA PRO A 185 7.08 -16.37 6.25
C PRO A 185 5.70 -15.78 6.59
N PRO A 186 5.14 -15.91 7.81
CA PRO A 186 3.86 -15.30 8.16
C PRO A 186 3.87 -13.77 8.05
N VAL A 187 4.96 -13.11 8.47
CA VAL A 187 5.11 -11.64 8.31
C VAL A 187 5.05 -11.25 6.84
N LEU A 188 5.78 -11.93 5.96
CA LEU A 188 5.78 -11.63 4.53
C LEU A 188 4.42 -11.90 3.88
N ALA A 189 3.79 -13.02 4.23
CA ALA A 189 2.49 -13.40 3.69
C ALA A 189 1.40 -12.40 4.11
N HIS A 190 1.33 -12.06 5.40
CA HIS A 190 0.35 -11.11 5.90
C HIS A 190 0.59 -9.69 5.35
N ALA A 191 1.84 -9.22 5.32
CA ALA A 191 2.18 -7.92 4.73
C ALA A 191 1.77 -7.84 3.25
N LEU A 192 1.91 -8.92 2.49
CA LEU A 192 1.48 -8.98 1.09
C LEU A 192 -0.05 -8.86 0.98
N VAL A 193 -0.80 -9.56 1.84
CA VAL A 193 -2.28 -9.47 1.87
C VAL A 193 -2.72 -8.05 2.23
N VAL A 194 -2.15 -7.44 3.28
CA VAL A 194 -2.45 -6.05 3.68
C VAL A 194 -2.16 -5.08 2.52
N ALA A 195 -0.98 -5.18 1.90
CA ALA A 195 -0.58 -4.30 0.81
C ALA A 195 -1.44 -4.48 -0.44
N ALA A 196 -1.81 -5.72 -0.79
CA ALA A 196 -2.67 -6.01 -1.93
C ALA A 196 -4.11 -5.53 -1.69
N LEU A 197 -4.67 -5.79 -0.52
CA LEU A 197 -6.04 -5.44 -0.18
C LEU A 197 -6.21 -3.91 -0.06
N TYR A 198 -5.47 -3.26 0.83
CA TYR A 198 -5.58 -1.81 1.03
C TYR A 198 -5.07 -1.03 -0.18
N GLY A 199 -3.96 -1.47 -0.77
CA GLY A 199 -3.43 -0.87 -2.00
C GLY A 199 -4.38 -1.02 -3.18
N GLY A 200 -4.93 -2.22 -3.38
CA GLY A 200 -5.88 -2.53 -4.46
C GLY A 200 -7.17 -1.71 -4.36
N LEU A 201 -7.83 -1.74 -3.19
CA LEU A 201 -9.05 -0.98 -2.94
C LEU A 201 -8.85 0.53 -3.09
N SER A 202 -7.76 1.07 -2.52
CA SER A 202 -7.42 2.51 -2.62
C SER A 202 -7.16 2.95 -4.06
N MET A 203 -6.45 2.13 -4.83
CA MET A 203 -6.20 2.39 -6.24
C MET A 203 -7.47 2.27 -7.08
N ALA A 204 -8.40 1.36 -6.74
CA ALA A 204 -9.70 1.25 -7.39
C ALA A 204 -10.50 2.56 -7.20
N VAL A 205 -10.64 3.06 -5.98
CA VAL A 205 -11.31 4.36 -5.72
C VAL A 205 -10.64 5.49 -6.51
N SER A 206 -9.31 5.54 -6.51
CA SER A 206 -8.55 6.58 -7.22
C SER A 206 -8.69 6.51 -8.74
N ALA A 207 -8.95 5.33 -9.30
CA ALA A 207 -9.20 5.16 -10.74
C ALA A 207 -10.51 5.80 -11.19
N TYR A 208 -11.53 5.83 -10.33
CA TYR A 208 -12.85 6.41 -10.64
C TYR A 208 -12.98 7.85 -10.18
N THR A 209 -12.13 8.33 -9.29
CA THR A 209 -12.25 9.64 -8.65
C THR A 209 -11.02 10.51 -8.92
N PRO A 210 -11.04 11.33 -9.98
CA PRO A 210 -9.89 12.17 -10.35
C PRO A 210 -9.56 13.25 -9.31
N ARG A 211 -10.57 13.76 -8.58
CA ARG A 211 -10.39 14.84 -7.59
C ARG A 211 -9.80 14.27 -6.29
N ARG A 212 -8.62 14.77 -5.91
CA ARG A 212 -7.86 14.28 -4.75
C ARG A 212 -8.68 14.20 -3.46
N ALA A 213 -9.40 15.27 -3.11
CA ALA A 213 -10.17 15.34 -1.86
C ALA A 213 -11.25 14.24 -1.79
N TYR A 214 -12.00 14.05 -2.88
CA TYR A 214 -13.03 13.02 -2.94
C TYR A 214 -12.44 11.60 -2.94
N ALA A 215 -11.31 11.40 -3.63
CA ALA A 215 -10.62 10.11 -3.61
C ALA A 215 -10.11 9.78 -2.20
N THR A 216 -9.47 10.73 -1.51
CA THR A 216 -8.99 10.56 -0.14
C THR A 216 -10.15 10.23 0.82
N ALA A 217 -11.24 11.02 0.77
CA ALA A 217 -12.42 10.76 1.60
C ALA A 217 -13.06 9.40 1.29
N GLY A 218 -13.18 9.03 0.02
CA GLY A 218 -13.73 7.75 -0.42
C GLY A 218 -12.87 6.56 0.01
N ILE A 219 -11.55 6.68 0.01
CA ILE A 219 -10.64 5.63 0.50
C ILE A 219 -10.79 5.45 2.00
N ILE A 220 -10.79 6.55 2.77
CA ILE A 220 -10.99 6.49 4.22
C ILE A 220 -12.34 5.85 4.54
N ALA A 221 -13.41 6.30 3.86
CA ALA A 221 -14.74 5.73 4.04
C ALA A 221 -14.77 4.23 3.71
N LEU A 222 -14.22 3.82 2.57
CA LEU A 222 -14.21 2.41 2.15
C LEU A 222 -13.42 1.52 3.11
N LEU A 223 -12.33 2.00 3.66
CA LEU A 223 -11.48 1.18 4.54
C LEU A 223 -11.93 1.22 6.01
N ILE A 224 -12.62 2.27 6.47
CA ILE A 224 -13.00 2.42 7.89
C ILE A 224 -14.48 2.11 8.13
N LEU A 225 -15.41 2.60 7.28
CA LEU A 225 -16.84 2.42 7.55
C LEU A 225 -17.28 0.97 7.67
N PRO A 226 -16.80 0.02 6.82
CA PRO A 226 -17.18 -1.38 6.98
C PRO A 226 -16.81 -1.95 8.34
N ALA A 227 -15.65 -1.58 8.89
CA ALA A 227 -15.22 -2.02 10.22
C ALA A 227 -16.17 -1.52 11.33
N VAL A 228 -16.58 -0.25 11.26
CA VAL A 228 -17.55 0.34 12.21
C VAL A 228 -18.90 -0.38 12.12
N VAL A 229 -19.40 -0.59 10.89
CA VAL A 229 -20.68 -1.31 10.68
C VAL A 229 -20.58 -2.74 11.20
N THR A 230 -19.48 -3.44 10.88
CA THR A 230 -19.24 -4.82 11.36
C THR A 230 -19.17 -4.87 12.88
N GLY A 231 -18.47 -3.94 13.53
CA GLY A 231 -18.39 -3.87 15.00
C GLY A 231 -19.77 -3.68 15.65
N ILE A 232 -20.61 -2.80 15.11
CA ILE A 232 -21.99 -2.61 15.58
C ILE A 232 -22.81 -3.89 15.43
N VAL A 233 -22.71 -4.54 14.27
CA VAL A 233 -23.47 -5.76 13.96
C VAL A 233 -23.05 -6.93 14.86
N ILE A 234 -21.75 -7.07 15.12
CA ILE A 234 -21.22 -8.06 16.08
C ILE A 234 -21.79 -7.79 17.50
N ALA A 235 -21.77 -6.54 17.95
CA ALA A 235 -22.24 -6.16 19.26
C ALA A 235 -23.75 -6.43 19.50
N ILE A 236 -24.56 -6.44 18.43
CA ILE A 236 -26.01 -6.71 18.47
C ILE A 236 -26.31 -8.23 18.43
N GLY A 237 -25.31 -9.08 18.19
CA GLY A 237 -25.51 -10.53 18.12
C GLY A 237 -26.18 -10.96 16.80
N SER A 238 -25.60 -10.65 15.68
CA SER A 238 -26.21 -10.84 14.37
C SER A 238 -25.88 -12.21 13.79
N GLY A 239 -26.90 -13.00 13.51
CA GLY A 239 -26.83 -14.26 12.78
C GLY A 239 -26.13 -14.19 11.38
N PRO A 240 -26.63 -14.88 10.37
CA PRO A 240 -25.96 -15.02 9.04
C PRO A 240 -25.56 -13.70 8.35
N VAL A 241 -26.32 -12.61 8.61
CA VAL A 241 -26.04 -11.29 8.04
C VAL A 241 -24.75 -10.72 8.60
N GLY A 242 -24.52 -10.87 9.91
CA GLY A 242 -23.27 -10.42 10.51
C GLY A 242 -22.05 -11.15 9.99
N THR A 243 -22.17 -12.46 9.86
CA THR A 243 -21.13 -13.30 9.27
C THR A 243 -20.75 -12.84 7.85
N ALA A 244 -21.75 -12.51 7.02
CA ALA A 244 -21.48 -11.98 5.67
C ALA A 244 -20.79 -10.60 5.70
N LEU A 245 -21.21 -9.71 6.59
CA LEU A 245 -20.63 -8.36 6.73
C LEU A 245 -19.17 -8.41 7.22
N VAL A 246 -18.84 -9.35 8.10
CA VAL A 246 -17.47 -9.61 8.56
C VAL A 246 -16.53 -9.92 7.39
N LEU A 247 -17.00 -10.72 6.43
CA LEU A 247 -16.22 -11.07 5.22
C LEU A 247 -16.16 -9.95 4.17
N LEU A 248 -16.92 -8.87 4.33
CA LEU A 248 -16.90 -7.69 3.46
C LEU A 248 -16.14 -6.51 4.06
N SER A 249 -15.69 -6.63 5.30
CA SER A 249 -14.92 -5.58 5.97
C SER A 249 -13.42 -5.80 5.78
N PRO A 250 -12.71 -4.90 5.09
CA PRO A 250 -11.26 -5.06 4.86
C PRO A 250 -10.45 -5.21 6.16
N ASN A 251 -10.82 -4.50 7.24
CA ASN A 251 -10.12 -4.62 8.52
C ASN A 251 -10.34 -6.00 9.13
N THR A 252 -11.59 -6.47 9.19
CA THR A 252 -11.91 -7.78 9.75
C THR A 252 -11.28 -8.93 8.94
N ILE A 253 -11.21 -8.77 7.61
CA ILE A 253 -10.48 -9.69 6.73
C ILE A 253 -9.00 -9.74 7.13
N LEU A 254 -8.39 -8.59 7.43
CA LEU A 254 -6.99 -8.56 7.87
C LEU A 254 -6.80 -9.17 9.25
N ASP A 255 -7.70 -8.96 10.21
CA ASP A 255 -7.65 -9.62 11.52
C ASP A 255 -7.74 -11.14 11.36
N GLY A 256 -8.67 -11.63 10.51
CA GLY A 256 -8.80 -13.06 10.22
C GLY A 256 -7.58 -13.67 9.49
N THR A 257 -6.98 -12.94 8.55
CA THR A 257 -5.74 -13.39 7.89
C THR A 257 -4.53 -13.30 8.81
N ASN A 258 -4.49 -12.36 9.73
CA ASN A 258 -3.50 -12.29 10.80
C ASN A 258 -3.58 -13.54 11.67
N ALA A 259 -4.77 -13.86 12.19
CA ALA A 259 -5.02 -15.08 12.97
C ALA A 259 -4.67 -16.37 12.21
N LEU A 260 -4.85 -16.39 10.88
CA LEU A 260 -4.47 -17.53 10.02
C LEU A 260 -2.94 -17.70 9.94
N PHE A 261 -2.20 -16.64 9.69
CA PHE A 261 -0.76 -16.72 9.43
C PHE A 261 0.08 -16.84 10.71
N PHE A 262 -0.37 -16.24 11.82
CA PHE A 262 0.33 -16.30 13.10
C PHE A 262 -0.23 -17.36 14.06
N ASP A 263 -1.21 -18.16 13.59
CA ASP A 263 -1.83 -19.29 14.33
C ASP A 263 -2.36 -18.94 15.72
N HIS A 264 -3.02 -17.78 15.86
CA HIS A 264 -3.72 -17.40 17.07
C HIS A 264 -5.25 -17.40 16.88
N SER A 265 -6.00 -17.38 17.97
CA SER A 265 -7.46 -17.24 17.91
C SER A 265 -7.86 -15.84 17.44
N LEU A 266 -8.99 -15.73 16.76
CA LEU A 266 -9.64 -14.43 16.58
C LEU A 266 -9.98 -13.84 17.95
N GLY A 267 -9.85 -12.51 18.09
CA GLY A 267 -10.14 -11.84 19.37
C GLY A 267 -11.53 -12.16 19.91
N GLU A 268 -11.73 -11.96 21.23
CA GLU A 268 -12.99 -12.25 21.91
C GLU A 268 -14.20 -11.53 21.28
N GLU A 269 -13.97 -10.42 20.61
CA GLU A 269 -14.98 -9.66 19.87
C GLU A 269 -15.60 -10.48 18.73
N TYR A 270 -14.90 -11.49 18.20
CA TYR A 270 -15.36 -12.38 17.11
C TYR A 270 -15.92 -13.72 17.62
N PHE A 271 -16.16 -13.87 18.92
CA PHE A 271 -16.62 -15.13 19.55
C PHE A 271 -17.88 -15.72 18.89
N PHE A 272 -18.77 -14.88 18.38
CA PHE A 272 -20.01 -15.31 17.72
C PHE A 272 -19.84 -15.72 16.25
N ILE A 273 -18.61 -15.67 15.71
CA ILE A 273 -18.33 -15.92 14.30
C ILE A 273 -17.66 -17.28 14.17
N ASP A 274 -18.45 -18.30 13.83
CA ASP A 274 -17.94 -19.63 13.50
C ASP A 274 -17.54 -19.71 12.02
N LEU A 275 -16.45 -19.01 11.68
CA LEU A 275 -15.86 -19.04 10.35
C LEU A 275 -14.46 -19.64 10.39
N PRO A 276 -14.13 -20.54 9.45
CA PRO A 276 -12.79 -21.04 9.35
C PRO A 276 -11.84 -19.91 8.89
N ARG A 277 -10.66 -19.79 9.50
CA ARG A 277 -9.68 -18.70 9.25
C ARG A 277 -9.32 -18.53 7.75
N TRP A 278 -9.32 -19.61 6.97
CA TRP A 278 -9.06 -19.54 5.53
C TRP A 278 -10.14 -18.79 4.75
N ALA A 279 -11.37 -18.65 5.28
CA ALA A 279 -12.44 -17.89 4.64
C ALA A 279 -12.07 -16.41 4.48
N PHE A 280 -11.34 -15.83 5.44
CA PHE A 280 -10.85 -14.46 5.37
C PHE A 280 -9.80 -14.28 4.27
N LEU A 281 -8.93 -15.26 4.06
CA LEU A 281 -7.96 -15.22 2.97
C LEU A 281 -8.65 -15.28 1.59
N ILE A 282 -9.67 -16.14 1.45
CA ILE A 282 -10.48 -16.19 0.21
C ILE A 282 -11.17 -14.85 -0.01
N SER A 283 -11.76 -14.26 1.04
CA SER A 283 -12.40 -12.94 0.93
C SER A 283 -11.41 -11.86 0.51
N ALA A 284 -10.21 -11.84 1.07
CA ALA A 284 -9.14 -10.95 0.64
C ALA A 284 -8.82 -11.10 -0.86
N ILE A 285 -8.67 -12.34 -1.33
CA ILE A 285 -8.40 -12.63 -2.76
C ILE A 285 -9.54 -12.15 -3.64
N VAL A 286 -10.79 -12.36 -3.22
CA VAL A 286 -11.98 -11.92 -3.97
C VAL A 286 -12.02 -10.39 -4.03
N GLU A 287 -11.84 -9.68 -2.92
CA GLU A 287 -11.85 -8.21 -2.89
C GLU A 287 -10.72 -7.61 -3.74
N VAL A 288 -9.51 -8.16 -3.65
CA VAL A 288 -8.39 -7.75 -4.51
C VAL A 288 -8.72 -8.03 -5.99
N GLY A 289 -9.31 -9.18 -6.31
CA GLY A 289 -9.75 -9.52 -7.66
C GLY A 289 -10.80 -8.55 -8.20
N VAL A 290 -11.76 -8.16 -7.37
CA VAL A 290 -12.77 -7.14 -7.70
C VAL A 290 -12.10 -5.79 -7.94
N ALA A 291 -11.21 -5.35 -7.05
CA ALA A 291 -10.48 -4.09 -7.19
C ALA A 291 -9.67 -4.03 -8.50
N VAL A 292 -8.91 -5.09 -8.80
CA VAL A 292 -8.15 -5.21 -10.07
C VAL A 292 -9.07 -5.16 -11.28
N THR A 293 -10.19 -5.89 -11.24
CA THR A 293 -11.17 -5.92 -12.33
C THR A 293 -11.78 -4.55 -12.57
N LEU A 294 -12.13 -3.83 -11.51
CA LEU A 294 -12.67 -2.47 -11.60
C LEU A 294 -11.64 -1.51 -12.22
N ILE A 295 -10.38 -1.57 -11.78
CA ILE A 295 -9.29 -0.76 -12.34
C ILE A 295 -9.13 -1.05 -13.84
N LEU A 296 -9.01 -2.32 -14.22
CA LEU A 296 -8.83 -2.72 -15.62
C LEU A 296 -10.02 -2.30 -16.50
N ARG A 297 -11.25 -2.49 -16.04
CA ARG A 297 -12.47 -2.04 -16.75
C ARG A 297 -12.51 -0.52 -16.92
N ARG A 298 -12.10 0.24 -15.90
CA ARG A 298 -12.07 1.69 -15.98
C ARG A 298 -11.12 2.17 -17.08
N PHE A 299 -9.88 1.67 -17.09
CA PHE A 299 -8.88 2.10 -18.07
C PHE A 299 -9.15 1.56 -19.47
N ALA A 300 -9.80 0.38 -19.61
CA ALA A 300 -10.22 -0.12 -20.92
C ALA A 300 -11.24 0.80 -21.61
N ARG A 301 -12.10 1.50 -20.83
CA ARG A 301 -13.18 2.36 -21.34
C ARG A 301 -12.83 3.83 -21.45
N ILE A 302 -11.63 4.26 -21.03
CA ILE A 302 -11.22 5.67 -21.16
C ILE A 302 -11.03 5.99 -22.64
N THR A 303 -11.85 6.89 -23.17
CA THR A 303 -11.64 7.57 -24.45
C THR A 303 -10.59 8.66 -24.27
N ILE A 304 -9.61 8.73 -25.18
CA ILE A 304 -8.51 9.69 -25.18
C ILE A 304 -8.79 10.72 -26.25
#